data_5d6aba5901f05e92d8f5b2d393880199
#
_entry.id   5d6aba5901f05e92d8f5b2d393880199
#
_cell.length_a   1.000
_cell.length_b   1.000
_cell.length_c   1.000
_cell.angle_alpha   90.00
_cell.angle_beta   90.00
_cell.angle_gamma   90.00
#
_symmetry.space_group_name_H-M   'P 1'
#
loop_
_entity.id
_entity.type
_entity.pdbx_description
1 polymer ?
#
loop_
_entity_poly.entity_id
_entity_poly.type
_entity_poly.pdbx_seq_one_letter_code
_entity_poly.pdbx_strand_id
1 'polypeptide(L)'
;MVVSVGWDLAQFYMVEVLNLPSSILSGCGNVRNMLEGEKFKLLKKYFDEVPTTAMKPGDLCIWGGKGNNSNHIAIFDHWKSPNCYYFSQNPNKCQVMAINMPGLHAFRKKGSSKPKEAVDQILHVGSRVQLTGTYTVKEINVKKNTAKINIAGTDYWLSSTPLKEVE
;
A
#
# COMPACT_ATOMS: atom_id res chain seq x y z
N MET A 1 28.20 4.48 -9.11
CA MET A 1 27.17 3.84 -8.24
C MET A 1 25.94 4.75 -8.30
N VAL A 2 24.92 4.37 -9.07
CA VAL A 2 23.68 5.16 -9.17
C VAL A 2 22.93 4.93 -7.87
N VAL A 3 22.81 5.95 -7.05
CA VAL A 3 22.00 5.89 -5.83
C VAL A 3 20.56 5.75 -6.27
N SER A 4 19.96 4.61 -6.00
CA SER A 4 18.54 4.32 -6.23
C SER A 4 17.71 5.29 -5.38
N VAL A 5 17.09 6.26 -6.02
CA VAL A 5 16.34 7.34 -5.36
C VAL A 5 14.89 6.91 -5.15
N GLY A 6 14.65 6.02 -4.19
CA GLY A 6 13.26 5.55 -3.91
C GLY A 6 12.65 4.64 -4.97
N TRP A 7 13.38 4.25 -6.02
CA TRP A 7 12.89 3.43 -7.11
C TRP A 7 12.37 2.06 -6.67
N ASP A 8 13.09 1.39 -5.79
CA ASP A 8 12.77 0.02 -5.40
C ASP A 8 11.44 -0.04 -4.67
N LEU A 9 11.20 0.90 -3.74
CA LEU A 9 9.92 1.02 -3.05
C LEU A 9 8.78 1.35 -4.03
N ALA A 10 8.99 2.32 -4.91
CA ALA A 10 7.96 2.72 -5.87
C ALA A 10 7.66 1.61 -6.88
N GLN A 11 8.69 0.89 -7.35
CA GLN A 11 8.54 -0.25 -8.23
C GLN A 11 7.76 -1.37 -7.54
N PHE A 12 8.16 -1.74 -6.33
CA PHE A 12 7.44 -2.75 -5.55
C PHE A 12 5.97 -2.34 -5.36
N TYR A 13 5.73 -1.12 -4.94
CA TYR A 13 4.36 -0.63 -4.71
C TYR A 13 3.53 -0.66 -6.00
N MET A 14 4.03 -0.13 -7.10
CA MET A 14 3.28 -0.07 -8.35
C MET A 14 3.08 -1.45 -8.99
N VAL A 15 4.09 -2.30 -8.97
CA VAL A 15 4.03 -3.62 -9.64
C VAL A 15 3.36 -4.66 -8.76
N GLU A 16 3.83 -4.83 -7.52
CA GLU A 16 3.39 -5.93 -6.65
C GLU A 16 2.10 -5.59 -5.88
N VAL A 17 1.94 -4.33 -5.45
CA VAL A 17 0.77 -3.94 -4.66
C VAL A 17 -0.38 -3.46 -5.55
N LEU A 18 -0.08 -2.59 -6.53
CA LEU A 18 -1.10 -2.03 -7.42
C LEU A 18 -1.33 -2.85 -8.69
N ASN A 19 -0.53 -3.90 -8.93
CA ASN A 19 -0.58 -4.78 -10.10
C ASN A 19 -0.51 -4.00 -11.44
N LEU A 20 0.44 -3.07 -11.53
CA LEU A 20 0.68 -2.27 -12.73
C LEU A 20 1.89 -2.80 -13.50
N PRO A 21 1.97 -2.55 -14.82
CA PRO A 21 3.10 -3.00 -15.61
C PRO A 21 4.40 -2.27 -15.20
N SER A 22 5.51 -2.99 -15.10
CA SER A 22 6.83 -2.44 -14.75
C SER A 22 7.31 -1.37 -15.74
N SER A 23 6.77 -1.35 -16.95
CA SER A 23 7.05 -0.32 -17.98
C SER A 23 6.75 1.11 -17.53
N ILE A 24 5.91 1.29 -16.51
CA ILE A 24 5.58 2.62 -15.96
C ILE A 24 6.83 3.32 -15.40
N LEU A 25 7.75 2.56 -14.84
CA LEU A 25 9.01 3.06 -14.27
C LEU A 25 10.22 2.89 -15.19
N SER A 26 10.21 1.89 -16.06
CA SER A 26 11.37 1.57 -16.88
C SER A 26 11.78 2.75 -17.79
N GLY A 27 13.08 3.02 -17.87
CA GLY A 27 13.64 4.06 -18.74
C GLY A 27 13.37 5.51 -18.30
N CYS A 28 12.91 5.75 -17.06
CA CYS A 28 12.71 7.11 -16.56
C CYS A 28 14.02 7.84 -16.22
N GLY A 29 15.08 7.11 -15.83
CA GLY A 29 16.32 7.69 -15.33
C GLY A 29 16.10 8.39 -13.97
N ASN A 30 15.51 9.57 -13.97
CA ASN A 30 15.13 10.29 -12.75
C ASN A 30 13.63 10.22 -12.51
N VAL A 31 13.23 10.15 -11.24
CA VAL A 31 11.81 10.11 -10.83
C VAL A 31 11.02 11.29 -11.37
N ARG A 32 11.58 12.50 -11.31
CA ARG A 32 10.93 13.71 -11.83
C ARG A 32 10.54 13.62 -13.31
N ASN A 33 11.22 12.78 -14.10
CA ASN A 33 10.89 12.58 -15.51
C ASN A 33 9.54 11.86 -15.70
N MET A 34 8.98 11.26 -14.65
CA MET A 34 7.61 10.74 -14.67
C MET A 34 6.56 11.84 -14.80
N LEU A 35 6.90 13.08 -14.52
CA LEU A 35 6.01 14.24 -14.61
C LEU A 35 6.05 14.92 -16.00
N GLU A 36 6.77 14.34 -16.97
CA GLU A 36 6.98 14.94 -18.28
C GLU A 36 6.81 13.92 -19.43
N GLY A 37 6.46 14.43 -20.60
CA GLY A 37 6.45 13.69 -21.87
C GLY A 37 5.61 12.42 -21.85
N GLU A 38 6.10 11.38 -22.51
CA GLU A 38 5.39 10.09 -22.65
C GLU A 38 5.26 9.36 -21.30
N LYS A 39 6.19 9.57 -20.37
CA LYS A 39 6.10 8.98 -19.03
C LYS A 39 4.95 9.58 -18.22
N PHE A 40 4.71 10.86 -18.33
CA PHE A 40 3.54 11.49 -17.71
C PHE A 40 2.23 10.97 -18.30
N LYS A 41 2.16 10.82 -19.63
CA LYS A 41 0.99 10.23 -20.30
C LYS A 41 0.74 8.80 -19.79
N LEU A 42 1.80 8.00 -19.66
CA LEU A 42 1.70 6.64 -19.14
C LEU A 42 1.25 6.62 -17.68
N LEU A 43 1.79 7.51 -16.83
CA LEU A 43 1.36 7.67 -15.45
C LEU A 43 -0.14 8.02 -15.39
N LYS A 44 -0.58 9.00 -16.16
CA LYS A 44 -1.99 9.45 -16.25
C LYS A 44 -2.95 8.38 -16.80
N LYS A 45 -2.45 7.37 -17.49
CA LYS A 45 -3.27 6.21 -17.89
C LYS A 45 -3.79 5.44 -16.67
N TYR A 46 -2.97 5.31 -15.64
CA TYR A 46 -3.25 4.48 -14.46
C TYR A 46 -3.63 5.29 -13.21
N PHE A 47 -3.31 6.58 -13.20
CA PHE A 47 -3.54 7.45 -12.05
C PHE A 47 -4.26 8.74 -12.44
N ASP A 48 -5.02 9.25 -11.50
CA ASP A 48 -5.54 10.61 -11.52
C ASP A 48 -4.67 11.50 -10.62
N GLU A 49 -4.27 12.65 -11.12
CA GLU A 49 -3.64 13.65 -10.29
C GLU A 49 -4.67 14.27 -9.34
N VAL A 50 -4.34 14.37 -8.08
CA VAL A 50 -5.22 14.90 -7.03
C VAL A 50 -4.57 16.10 -6.34
N PRO A 51 -5.37 17.04 -5.85
CA PRO A 51 -4.84 18.13 -5.04
C PRO A 51 -4.06 17.59 -3.83
N THR A 52 -2.89 18.19 -3.54
CA THR A 52 -2.07 17.78 -2.39
C THR A 52 -2.78 17.91 -1.05
N THR A 53 -3.79 18.79 -0.96
CA THR A 53 -4.68 18.94 0.20
C THR A 53 -5.73 17.83 0.32
N ALA A 54 -5.90 17.00 -0.72
CA ALA A 54 -6.90 15.93 -0.77
C ALA A 54 -6.26 14.54 -0.84
N MET A 55 -4.97 14.42 -0.51
CA MET A 55 -4.26 13.14 -0.47
C MET A 55 -4.90 12.17 0.52
N LYS A 56 -4.88 10.88 0.15
CA LYS A 56 -5.34 9.76 0.96
C LYS A 56 -4.23 8.72 1.10
N PRO A 57 -4.18 7.95 2.19
CA PRO A 57 -3.22 6.86 2.33
C PRO A 57 -3.17 5.99 1.08
N GLY A 58 -1.95 5.73 0.59
CA GLY A 58 -1.71 4.99 -0.64
C GLY A 58 -1.59 5.84 -1.91
N ASP A 59 -1.83 7.15 -1.87
CA ASP A 59 -1.55 8.02 -3.01
C ASP A 59 -0.05 8.07 -3.29
N LEU A 60 0.32 7.93 -4.56
CA LEU A 60 1.70 8.03 -5.02
C LEU A 60 2.10 9.50 -5.08
N CYS A 61 3.18 9.85 -4.42
CA CYS A 61 3.69 11.21 -4.33
C CYS A 61 5.02 11.33 -5.06
N ILE A 62 5.11 12.28 -5.99
CA ILE A 62 6.29 12.54 -6.81
C ILE A 62 6.68 14.00 -6.62
N TRP A 63 7.94 14.23 -6.26
CA TRP A 63 8.53 15.56 -6.20
C TRP A 63 9.38 15.82 -7.43
N GLY A 64 9.09 16.91 -8.15
CA GLY A 64 9.76 17.25 -9.38
C GLY A 64 9.00 18.29 -10.18
N GLY A 65 9.16 18.21 -11.51
CA GLY A 65 8.52 19.08 -12.47
C GLY A 65 9.39 20.25 -12.95
N LYS A 66 8.90 20.98 -13.93
CA LYS A 66 9.63 22.05 -14.61
C LYS A 66 10.03 23.15 -13.62
N GLY A 67 11.31 23.49 -13.62
CA GLY A 67 11.85 24.54 -12.73
C GLY A 67 12.09 24.08 -11.29
N ASN A 68 11.94 22.80 -11.00
CA ASN A 68 12.16 22.23 -9.68
C ASN A 68 13.24 21.13 -9.73
N ASN A 69 14.23 21.23 -8.84
CA ASN A 69 15.32 20.26 -8.74
C ASN A 69 15.02 19.05 -7.85
N SER A 70 13.85 19.01 -7.22
CA SER A 70 13.42 17.86 -6.44
C SER A 70 13.33 16.61 -7.31
N ASN A 71 13.69 15.47 -6.75
CA ASN A 71 13.71 14.20 -7.45
C ASN A 71 13.48 13.08 -6.44
N HIS A 72 12.21 12.90 -6.02
CA HIS A 72 11.85 11.92 -5.03
C HIS A 72 10.47 11.32 -5.31
N ILE A 73 10.26 10.10 -4.84
CA ILE A 73 8.98 9.40 -4.91
C ILE A 73 8.71 8.69 -3.58
N ALA A 74 7.49 8.76 -3.10
CA ALA A 74 7.04 8.09 -1.89
C ALA A 74 5.53 7.81 -1.94
N ILE A 75 5.01 7.12 -0.94
CA ILE A 75 3.60 6.78 -0.80
C ILE A 75 3.05 7.59 0.38
N PHE A 76 1.98 8.34 0.16
CA PHE A 76 1.34 9.12 1.24
C PHE A 76 0.78 8.17 2.30
N ASP A 77 1.09 8.45 3.57
CA ASP A 77 0.64 7.67 4.71
C ASP A 77 -0.45 8.41 5.50
N HIS A 78 -0.13 9.55 6.12
CA HIS A 78 -1.11 10.31 6.90
C HIS A 78 -0.74 11.78 7.10
N TRP A 79 -1.72 12.54 7.55
CA TRP A 79 -1.56 13.91 8.00
C TRP A 79 -1.34 13.95 9.51
N LYS A 80 -0.33 14.73 9.94
CA LYS A 80 -0.12 15.08 11.35
C LYS A 80 0.42 16.49 11.42
N SER A 81 -0.47 17.45 11.67
CA SER A 81 -0.13 18.89 11.65
C SER A 81 1.14 19.21 12.45
N PRO A 82 2.07 20.01 11.88
CA PRO A 82 1.97 20.71 10.59
C PRO A 82 2.46 19.89 9.38
N ASN A 83 2.81 18.62 9.54
CA ASN A 83 3.50 17.81 8.56
C ASN A 83 2.61 16.77 7.86
N CYS A 84 3.05 16.39 6.65
CA CYS A 84 2.56 15.21 5.94
C CYS A 84 3.59 14.09 6.10
N TYR A 85 3.14 12.89 6.32
CA TYR A 85 3.98 11.71 6.47
C TYR A 85 3.82 10.77 5.28
N TYR A 86 4.95 10.21 4.86
CA TYR A 86 5.03 9.35 3.69
C TYR A 86 5.83 8.11 4.01
N PHE A 87 5.40 6.96 3.51
CA PHE A 87 6.22 5.78 3.48
C PHE A 87 7.24 5.95 2.36
N SER A 88 8.50 6.01 2.74
CA SER A 88 9.59 6.44 1.87
C SER A 88 10.85 5.61 2.09
N GLN A 89 11.66 5.55 1.06
CA GLN A 89 13.01 4.98 1.03
C GLN A 89 13.98 6.05 0.53
N ASN A 90 15.20 6.03 1.06
CA ASN A 90 16.28 7.00 0.80
C ASN A 90 16.03 8.42 1.39
N PRO A 91 17.08 8.95 2.03
CA PRO A 91 18.41 8.33 2.23
C PRO A 91 18.45 7.18 3.23
N ASN A 92 17.35 6.94 3.94
CA ASN A 92 17.23 5.93 4.99
C ASN A 92 16.57 4.64 4.47
N LYS A 93 16.49 3.61 5.32
CA LYS A 93 15.67 2.41 5.09
C LYS A 93 14.20 2.80 4.92
N CYS A 94 13.40 1.92 4.30
CA CYS A 94 11.96 2.12 4.21
C CYS A 94 11.35 2.43 5.58
N GLN A 95 10.71 3.59 5.69
CA GLN A 95 10.05 4.04 6.92
C GLN A 95 9.03 5.12 6.63
N VAL A 96 8.13 5.35 7.58
CA VAL A 96 7.24 6.51 7.55
C VAL A 96 7.98 7.72 8.09
N MET A 97 8.06 8.79 7.30
CA MET A 97 8.76 10.01 7.65
C MET A 97 8.08 11.25 7.08
N ALA A 98 8.29 12.39 7.72
CA ALA A 98 7.87 13.67 7.18
C ALA A 98 8.79 14.08 6.04
N ILE A 99 8.22 14.53 4.92
CA ILE A 99 8.96 15.06 3.79
C ILE A 99 8.41 16.46 3.47
N ASN A 100 9.31 17.44 3.51
CA ASN A 100 8.98 18.82 3.19
C ASN A 100 9.91 19.31 2.06
N MET A 101 9.55 18.96 0.83
CA MET A 101 10.26 19.32 -0.38
C MET A 101 9.30 20.05 -1.33
N PRO A 102 9.78 21.02 -2.13
CA PRO A 102 8.97 21.70 -3.12
C PRO A 102 8.64 20.80 -4.31
N GLY A 103 7.56 21.12 -5.05
CA GLY A 103 7.20 20.43 -6.29
C GLY A 103 6.52 19.08 -6.07
N LEU A 104 5.72 18.95 -5.04
CA LEU A 104 4.91 17.78 -4.78
C LEU A 104 3.74 17.68 -5.76
N HIS A 105 3.62 16.55 -6.42
CA HIS A 105 2.47 16.08 -7.18
C HIS A 105 1.94 14.79 -6.57
N ALA A 106 0.63 14.68 -6.40
CA ALA A 106 -0.01 13.52 -5.80
C ALA A 106 -0.90 12.80 -6.83
N PHE A 107 -0.83 11.48 -6.85
CA PHE A 107 -1.47 10.64 -7.86
C PHE A 107 -2.23 9.49 -7.19
N ARG A 108 -3.52 9.41 -7.46
CA ARG A 108 -4.40 8.31 -7.00
C ARG A 108 -4.62 7.31 -8.10
N LYS A 109 -4.46 6.02 -7.81
CA LYS A 109 -4.74 4.94 -8.77
C LYS A 109 -6.19 5.00 -9.23
N LYS A 110 -6.42 4.99 -10.55
CA LYS A 110 -7.75 4.90 -11.16
C LYS A 110 -8.43 3.59 -10.80
N GLY A 111 -9.76 3.64 -10.60
CA GLY A 111 -10.54 2.47 -10.26
C GLY A 111 -10.36 1.98 -8.83
N SER A 112 -9.63 2.72 -7.99
CA SER A 112 -9.57 2.47 -6.55
C SER A 112 -10.80 3.06 -5.84
N SER A 113 -11.98 2.59 -6.22
CA SER A 113 -13.16 2.71 -5.37
C SER A 113 -12.96 1.76 -4.19
N LYS A 114 -12.60 2.30 -3.06
CA LYS A 114 -12.10 1.70 -1.81
C LYS A 114 -10.74 1.00 -1.97
N PRO A 115 -9.77 1.27 -1.11
CA PRO A 115 -8.71 0.31 -0.89
C PRO A 115 -9.43 -1.01 -0.56
N LYS A 116 -9.23 -2.10 -1.31
CA LYS A 116 -9.23 -3.41 -0.66
C LYS A 116 -8.29 -3.17 0.50
N GLU A 117 -8.81 -3.21 1.72
CA GLU A 117 -7.96 -3.11 2.90
C GLU A 117 -6.77 -3.99 2.57
N ALA A 118 -5.61 -3.37 2.40
CA ALA A 118 -4.38 -4.13 2.37
C ALA A 118 -4.44 -4.84 3.71
N VAL A 119 -4.71 -6.13 3.66
CA VAL A 119 -4.71 -6.94 4.87
C VAL A 119 -3.29 -6.79 5.36
N ASP A 120 -3.10 -5.90 6.32
CA ASP A 120 -1.88 -5.85 7.07
C ASP A 120 -1.74 -7.24 7.68
N GLN A 121 -0.96 -8.09 7.01
CA GLN A 121 -0.75 -9.47 7.47
C GLN A 121 0.15 -9.53 8.69
N ILE A 122 0.64 -8.38 9.15
CA ILE A 122 1.42 -8.26 10.35
C ILE A 122 0.46 -8.10 11.54
N LEU A 123 0.11 -9.24 12.14
CA LEU A 123 -0.67 -9.26 13.37
C LEU A 123 0.24 -8.95 14.55
N HIS A 124 -0.17 -8.01 15.38
CA HIS A 124 0.49 -7.67 16.64
C HIS A 124 -0.27 -8.27 17.83
N VAL A 125 0.40 -8.42 18.95
CA VAL A 125 -0.27 -8.81 20.20
C VAL A 125 -1.36 -7.78 20.52
N GLY A 126 -2.61 -8.24 20.64
CA GLY A 126 -3.77 -7.39 20.84
C GLY A 126 -4.54 -7.02 19.56
N SER A 127 -4.06 -7.38 18.37
CA SER A 127 -4.82 -7.21 17.13
C SER A 127 -6.14 -7.97 17.17
N ARG A 128 -7.21 -7.30 16.80
CA ARG A 128 -8.52 -7.95 16.61
C ARG A 128 -8.61 -8.47 15.18
N VAL A 129 -8.86 -9.76 15.03
CA VAL A 129 -8.95 -10.43 13.73
C VAL A 129 -10.34 -11.01 13.53
N GLN A 130 -10.78 -11.06 12.29
CA GLN A 130 -12.00 -11.74 11.87
C GLN A 130 -11.63 -12.77 10.80
N LEU A 131 -12.05 -14.02 11.01
CA LEU A 131 -11.98 -15.05 9.98
C LEU A 131 -13.10 -14.81 8.97
N THR A 132 -12.72 -14.65 7.71
CA THR A 132 -13.66 -14.55 6.59
C THR A 132 -13.57 -15.81 5.75
N GLY A 133 -14.69 -16.47 5.52
CA GLY A 133 -14.78 -17.71 4.75
C GLY A 133 -15.64 -18.78 5.43
N THR A 134 -15.95 -19.82 4.68
CA THR A 134 -16.65 -21.01 5.16
C THR A 134 -15.63 -22.09 5.45
N TYR A 135 -15.70 -22.67 6.63
CA TYR A 135 -14.77 -23.71 7.10
C TYR A 135 -15.56 -24.94 7.55
N THR A 136 -15.05 -26.11 7.20
CA THR A 136 -15.65 -27.37 7.66
C THR A 136 -15.19 -27.68 9.08
N VAL A 137 -16.15 -27.91 9.97
CA VAL A 137 -15.89 -28.40 11.32
C VAL A 137 -15.47 -29.86 11.24
N LYS A 138 -14.28 -30.18 11.74
CA LYS A 138 -13.76 -31.56 11.82
C LYS A 138 -14.12 -32.29 13.10
N GLU A 139 -14.12 -31.57 14.21
CA GLU A 139 -14.37 -32.13 15.53
C GLU A 139 -15.04 -31.07 16.43
N ILE A 140 -15.85 -31.53 17.39
CA ILE A 140 -16.46 -30.67 18.41
C ILE A 140 -16.11 -31.21 19.80
N ASN A 141 -15.66 -30.32 20.68
CA ASN A 141 -15.50 -30.59 22.08
C ASN A 141 -16.57 -29.85 22.88
N VAL A 142 -17.66 -30.55 23.18
CA VAL A 142 -18.82 -29.99 23.87
C VAL A 142 -18.47 -29.49 25.28
N LYS A 143 -17.61 -30.22 26.01
CA LYS A 143 -17.22 -29.85 27.39
C LYS A 143 -16.46 -28.53 27.44
N LYS A 144 -15.63 -28.24 26.40
CA LYS A 144 -14.81 -27.03 26.29
C LYS A 144 -15.46 -25.95 25.45
N ASN A 145 -16.60 -26.23 24.86
CA ASN A 145 -17.28 -25.35 23.91
C ASN A 145 -16.35 -24.88 22.78
N THR A 146 -15.64 -25.83 22.14
CA THR A 146 -14.71 -25.56 21.05
C THR A 146 -14.98 -26.44 19.84
N ALA A 147 -14.69 -25.91 18.66
CA ALA A 147 -14.72 -26.64 17.41
C ALA A 147 -13.32 -26.63 16.76
N LYS A 148 -12.98 -27.75 16.13
CA LYS A 148 -11.74 -27.88 15.35
C LYS A 148 -12.03 -27.61 13.90
N ILE A 149 -11.36 -26.63 13.32
CA ILE A 149 -11.46 -26.28 11.90
C ILE A 149 -10.08 -26.31 11.25
N ASN A 150 -10.04 -26.54 9.95
CA ASN A 150 -8.80 -26.45 9.17
C ASN A 150 -8.71 -25.10 8.49
N ILE A 151 -7.58 -24.42 8.69
CA ILE A 151 -7.27 -23.15 8.04
C ILE A 151 -5.92 -23.31 7.34
N ALA A 152 -5.92 -23.18 6.01
CA ALA A 152 -4.72 -23.30 5.19
C ALA A 152 -3.86 -24.55 5.48
N GLY A 153 -4.52 -25.70 5.68
CA GLY A 153 -3.84 -26.97 5.93
C GLY A 153 -3.53 -27.27 7.41
N THR A 154 -3.72 -26.33 8.31
CA THR A 154 -3.47 -26.49 9.75
C THR A 154 -4.76 -26.53 10.54
N ASP A 155 -4.86 -27.44 11.49
CA ASP A 155 -6.03 -27.61 12.35
C ASP A 155 -5.92 -26.74 13.61
N TYR A 156 -6.98 -25.98 13.88
CA TYR A 156 -7.09 -25.11 15.05
C TYR A 156 -8.33 -25.41 15.88
N TRP A 157 -8.20 -25.38 17.20
CA TRP A 157 -9.33 -25.38 18.13
C TRP A 157 -9.76 -23.95 18.43
N LEU A 158 -10.97 -23.60 18.06
CA LEU A 158 -11.54 -22.28 18.29
C LEU A 158 -12.78 -22.38 19.18
N SER A 159 -13.10 -21.30 19.90
CA SER A 159 -14.41 -21.22 20.61
C SER A 159 -15.54 -21.39 19.60
N SER A 160 -16.49 -22.23 19.89
CA SER A 160 -17.67 -22.44 19.04
C SER A 160 -18.73 -21.33 19.18
N THR A 161 -18.67 -20.54 20.24
CA THR A 161 -19.65 -19.47 20.51
C THR A 161 -19.85 -18.48 19.35
N PRO A 162 -18.77 -17.98 18.69
CA PRO A 162 -18.93 -17.05 17.58
C PRO A 162 -19.20 -17.73 16.23
N LEU A 163 -19.15 -19.06 16.16
CA LEU A 163 -19.36 -19.79 14.91
C LEU A 163 -20.84 -19.88 14.59
N LYS A 164 -21.19 -19.61 13.34
CA LYS A 164 -22.55 -19.82 12.82
C LYS A 164 -22.49 -20.88 11.74
N GLU A 165 -23.44 -21.82 11.79
CA GLU A 165 -23.64 -22.78 10.72
C GLU A 165 -24.17 -22.04 9.48
N VAL A 166 -23.65 -22.40 8.32
CA VAL A 166 -24.09 -21.91 7.02
C VAL A 166 -24.39 -23.12 6.13
N GLU A 167 -25.50 -23.05 5.39
CA GLU A 167 -25.93 -24.08 4.42
C GLU A 167 -25.08 -24.02 3.14
#